data_f2e776f632d570ba40ce6e633be5df2f
#
_entry.id   f2e776f632d570ba40ce6e633be5df2f
#
_cell.length_a   1.000
_cell.length_b   1.000
_cell.length_c   1.000
_cell.angle_alpha   90.00
_cell.angle_beta   90.00
_cell.angle_gamma   90.00
#
_symmetry.space_group_name_H-M   'P 1'
#
loop_
_entity.id
_entity.type
_entity.pdbx_description
1 polymer ?
#
loop_
_entity_poly.entity_id
_entity_poly.type
_entity_poly.pdbx_seq_one_letter_code
_entity_poly.pdbx_strand_id
1 'polypeptide(L)'
;EAARDRFLSQARFMSLSPEARELFDLNRETPETRKRYGPKLLGQSALLARRLVEGGVRTVLVRFKGWDHHESIARAMTYGFPPKLEALDQAVTALHEDLARRGLDERVTVVLASEFGRTPRINPRGGRDHWARASSVLLFGGGLRRGVVVGKTDANGEAPIERPVSPADLFCTVLGALGADLEQVLHTPDGRPVRTVNESAKPIREILQS
;
A
#
# COMPACT_ATOMS: atom_id res chain seq x y z
N GLU A 1 -24.51 8.55 20.13
CA GLU A 1 -24.07 7.94 21.39
C GLU A 1 -23.64 6.48 21.15
N ALA A 2 -24.51 5.61 20.63
CA ALA A 2 -24.20 4.19 20.39
C ALA A 2 -22.99 3.93 19.45
N ALA A 3 -22.76 4.77 18.44
CA ALA A 3 -21.60 4.66 17.55
C ALA A 3 -20.28 4.99 18.29
N ARG A 4 -20.30 6.07 19.11
CA ARG A 4 -19.15 6.45 19.94
C ARG A 4 -18.79 5.37 20.93
N ASP A 5 -19.79 4.76 21.59
CA ASP A 5 -19.58 3.73 22.59
C ASP A 5 -19.05 2.45 21.97
N ARG A 6 -19.46 2.12 20.73
CA ARG A 6 -18.88 1.01 19.95
C ARG A 6 -17.40 1.26 19.62
N PHE A 7 -17.04 2.46 19.17
CA PHE A 7 -15.63 2.81 18.89
C PHE A 7 -14.77 2.79 20.16
N LEU A 8 -15.27 3.29 21.28
CA LEU A 8 -14.57 3.23 22.56
C LEU A 8 -14.37 1.81 23.05
N SER A 9 -15.38 0.95 22.89
CA SER A 9 -15.29 -0.48 23.25
C SER A 9 -14.27 -1.20 22.37
N GLN A 10 -14.26 -0.94 21.06
CA GLN A 10 -13.24 -1.48 20.14
C GLN A 10 -11.84 -0.98 20.49
N ALA A 11 -11.66 0.31 20.76
CA ALA A 11 -10.37 0.87 21.15
C ALA A 11 -9.85 0.28 22.46
N ARG A 12 -10.72 0.08 23.44
CA ARG A 12 -10.39 -0.61 24.71
C ARG A 12 -10.01 -2.07 24.47
N PHE A 13 -10.77 -2.79 23.66
CA PHE A 13 -10.45 -4.17 23.30
C PHE A 13 -9.06 -4.25 22.65
N MET A 14 -8.78 -3.43 21.63
CA MET A 14 -7.49 -3.40 20.94
C MET A 14 -6.32 -3.02 21.87
N SER A 15 -6.55 -2.18 22.88
CA SER A 15 -5.50 -1.70 23.77
C SER A 15 -5.25 -2.61 24.98
N LEU A 16 -6.26 -3.35 25.42
CA LEU A 16 -6.25 -4.06 26.70
C LEU A 16 -6.33 -5.58 26.56
N SER A 17 -6.76 -6.12 25.42
CA SER A 17 -6.86 -7.57 25.28
C SER A 17 -5.46 -8.21 25.18
N PRO A 18 -5.24 -9.34 25.87
CA PRO A 18 -4.00 -10.11 25.73
C PRO A 18 -3.73 -10.52 24.29
N GLU A 19 -4.77 -10.93 23.55
CA GLU A 19 -4.68 -11.36 22.15
C GLU A 19 -4.19 -10.21 21.24
N ALA A 20 -4.72 -9.00 21.42
CA ALA A 20 -4.24 -7.83 20.67
C ALA A 20 -2.77 -7.53 20.96
N ARG A 21 -2.36 -7.59 22.25
CA ARG A 21 -0.96 -7.39 22.64
C ARG A 21 -0.04 -8.44 22.01
N GLU A 22 -0.46 -9.67 21.92
CA GLU A 22 0.30 -10.75 21.28
C GLU A 22 0.54 -10.49 19.78
N LEU A 23 -0.41 -9.89 19.07
CA LEU A 23 -0.23 -9.53 17.67
C LEU A 23 0.90 -8.51 17.47
N PHE A 24 1.06 -7.57 18.41
CA PHE A 24 2.13 -6.56 18.36
C PHE A 24 3.49 -7.08 18.81
N ASP A 25 3.57 -8.22 19.50
CA ASP A 25 4.83 -8.75 19.98
C ASP A 25 5.60 -9.51 18.88
N LEU A 26 6.55 -8.82 18.26
CA LEU A 26 7.43 -9.40 17.23
C LEU A 26 8.41 -10.46 17.77
N ASN A 27 8.60 -10.57 19.09
CA ASN A 27 9.45 -11.60 19.67
C ASN A 27 8.81 -13.00 19.61
N ARG A 28 7.53 -13.07 19.30
CA ARG A 28 6.83 -14.34 19.03
C ARG A 28 7.16 -14.92 17.65
N GLU A 29 7.79 -14.16 16.78
CA GLU A 29 8.27 -14.65 15.49
C GLU A 29 9.62 -15.35 15.64
N THR A 30 9.86 -16.37 14.79
CA THR A 30 11.15 -17.07 14.80
C THR A 30 12.28 -16.13 14.38
N PRO A 31 13.51 -16.38 14.86
CA PRO A 31 14.68 -15.61 14.42
C PRO A 31 14.85 -15.60 12.89
N GLU A 32 14.54 -16.70 12.22
CA GLU A 32 14.60 -16.84 10.75
C GLU A 32 13.60 -15.92 10.07
N THR A 33 12.36 -15.89 10.55
CA THR A 33 11.32 -14.99 10.02
C THR A 33 11.76 -13.54 10.19
N ARG A 34 12.20 -13.16 11.39
CA ARG A 34 12.66 -11.79 11.67
C ARG A 34 13.86 -11.40 10.80
N LYS A 35 14.80 -12.31 10.57
CA LYS A 35 15.96 -12.11 9.70
C LYS A 35 15.56 -11.86 8.25
N ARG A 36 14.56 -12.57 7.72
CA ARG A 36 14.07 -12.36 6.34
C ARG A 36 13.56 -10.95 6.13
N TYR A 37 12.75 -10.43 7.03
CA TYR A 37 12.26 -9.05 6.96
C TYR A 37 13.35 -8.00 7.22
N GLY A 38 14.47 -8.41 7.80
CA GLY A 38 15.62 -7.56 8.13
C GLY A 38 15.41 -6.68 9.36
N PRO A 39 16.49 -6.07 9.87
CA PRO A 39 16.48 -5.28 11.10
C PRO A 39 15.96 -3.85 10.90
N LYS A 40 15.78 -3.40 9.67
CA LYS A 40 15.33 -2.05 9.36
C LYS A 40 13.85 -1.85 9.78
N LEU A 41 13.50 -0.62 10.14
CA LEU A 41 12.14 -0.29 10.58
C LEU A 41 11.06 -0.71 9.58
N LEU A 42 11.31 -0.56 8.27
CA LEU A 42 10.35 -0.97 7.24
C LEU A 42 10.08 -2.46 7.28
N GLY A 43 11.12 -3.29 7.37
CA GLY A 43 10.97 -4.74 7.45
C GLY A 43 10.20 -5.17 8.69
N GLN A 44 10.53 -4.59 9.85
CA GLN A 44 9.79 -4.88 11.08
C GLN A 44 8.32 -4.40 11.01
N SER A 45 8.07 -3.27 10.35
CA SER A 45 6.70 -2.78 10.13
C SER A 45 5.91 -3.68 9.15
N ALA A 46 6.55 -4.20 8.11
CA ALA A 46 5.93 -5.16 7.19
C ALA A 46 5.63 -6.50 7.89
N LEU A 47 6.53 -6.97 8.74
CA LEU A 47 6.30 -8.15 9.59
C LEU A 47 5.13 -7.94 10.54
N LEU A 48 5.05 -6.78 11.19
CA LEU A 48 3.91 -6.43 12.03
C LEU A 48 2.60 -6.36 11.23
N ALA A 49 2.63 -5.76 10.04
CA ALA A 49 1.47 -5.70 9.16
C ALA A 49 0.95 -7.10 8.81
N ARG A 50 1.83 -8.05 8.48
CA ARG A 50 1.46 -9.45 8.21
C ARG A 50 0.80 -10.08 9.45
N ARG A 51 1.38 -9.90 10.65
CA ARG A 51 0.80 -10.42 11.91
C ARG A 51 -0.60 -9.86 12.18
N LEU A 52 -0.77 -8.56 11.99
CA LEU A 52 -2.06 -7.89 12.21
C LEU A 52 -3.12 -8.42 11.25
N VAL A 53 -2.78 -8.60 9.98
CA VAL A 53 -3.72 -9.15 8.97
C VAL A 53 -4.04 -10.61 9.28
N GLU A 54 -3.05 -11.43 9.66
CA GLU A 54 -3.24 -12.82 10.10
C GLU A 54 -4.16 -12.89 11.33
N GLY A 55 -4.07 -11.90 12.22
CA GLY A 55 -4.96 -11.74 13.38
C GLY A 55 -6.33 -11.12 13.07
N GLY A 56 -6.67 -10.92 11.79
CA GLY A 56 -7.99 -10.46 11.36
C GLY A 56 -8.15 -8.95 11.17
N VAL A 57 -7.07 -8.16 11.28
CA VAL A 57 -7.11 -6.73 10.94
C VAL A 57 -7.26 -6.58 9.43
N ARG A 58 -8.33 -5.90 8.99
CA ARG A 58 -8.70 -5.83 7.57
C ARG A 58 -7.80 -4.92 6.73
N THR A 59 -7.25 -3.86 7.33
CA THR A 59 -6.43 -2.89 6.62
C THR A 59 -5.29 -2.41 7.51
N VAL A 60 -4.07 -2.45 6.98
CA VAL A 60 -2.87 -1.96 7.66
C VAL A 60 -2.13 -1.01 6.73
N LEU A 61 -1.83 0.19 7.22
CA LEU A 61 -1.04 1.18 6.50
C LEU A 61 0.38 1.24 7.07
N VAL A 62 1.36 0.93 6.24
CA VAL A 62 2.78 1.08 6.56
C VAL A 62 3.34 2.32 5.85
N ARG A 63 3.86 3.28 6.60
CA ARG A 63 4.43 4.51 6.04
C ARG A 63 5.95 4.44 5.98
N PHE A 64 6.51 4.62 4.78
CA PHE A 64 7.95 4.65 4.56
C PHE A 64 8.39 6.03 4.06
N LYS A 65 8.87 6.87 4.98
CA LYS A 65 9.21 8.27 4.74
C LYS A 65 10.62 8.47 4.16
N GLY A 66 10.88 9.71 3.72
CA GLY A 66 12.23 10.17 3.35
C GLY A 66 12.56 9.99 1.87
N TRP A 67 11.56 10.11 1.00
CA TRP A 67 11.68 10.11 -0.46
C TRP A 67 11.54 11.51 -1.07
N ASP A 68 11.29 12.52 -0.23
CA ASP A 68 11.02 13.90 -0.64
C ASP A 68 12.33 14.70 -0.76
N HIS A 69 12.88 14.75 -1.97
CA HIS A 69 14.17 15.38 -2.26
C HIS A 69 14.03 16.50 -3.30
N HIS A 70 13.71 17.70 -2.83
CA HIS A 70 13.59 18.90 -3.65
C HIS A 70 14.94 19.54 -3.98
N GLU A 71 16.03 19.01 -3.43
CA GLU A 71 17.39 19.48 -3.65
C GLU A 71 18.39 18.32 -3.51
N SER A 72 19.59 18.49 -4.03
CA SER A 72 20.73 17.59 -3.82
C SER A 72 20.42 16.11 -4.10
N ILE A 73 19.62 15.80 -5.15
CA ILE A 73 19.20 14.43 -5.50
C ILE A 73 20.41 13.51 -5.76
N ALA A 74 21.51 14.04 -6.28
CA ALA A 74 22.73 13.27 -6.50
C ALA A 74 23.27 12.67 -5.20
N ARG A 75 23.26 13.43 -4.10
CA ARG A 75 23.64 12.94 -2.78
C ARG A 75 22.67 11.87 -2.27
N ALA A 76 21.38 12.07 -2.48
CA ALA A 76 20.36 11.09 -2.14
C ALA A 76 20.54 9.78 -2.92
N MET A 77 20.84 9.86 -4.23
CA MET A 77 21.10 8.69 -5.07
C MET A 77 22.36 7.92 -4.64
N THR A 78 23.37 8.61 -4.11
CA THR A 78 24.62 7.98 -3.69
C THR A 78 24.54 7.39 -2.28
N TYR A 79 23.93 8.09 -1.33
CA TYR A 79 24.00 7.72 0.09
C TYR A 79 22.65 7.50 0.76
N GLY A 80 21.57 8.09 0.27
CA GLY A 80 20.25 8.06 0.89
C GLY A 80 19.35 6.94 0.39
N PHE A 81 19.24 6.80 -0.93
CA PHE A 81 18.35 5.82 -1.55
C PHE A 81 18.87 4.39 -1.50
N PRO A 82 20.15 4.06 -1.70
CA PRO A 82 20.59 2.67 -1.69
C PRO A 82 20.17 1.91 -0.43
N PRO A 83 20.43 2.37 0.81
CA PRO A 83 19.97 1.66 2.00
C PRO A 83 18.45 1.62 2.19
N LYS A 84 17.71 2.56 1.57
CA LYS A 84 16.24 2.54 1.56
C LYS A 84 15.70 1.55 0.54
N LEU A 85 16.27 1.50 -0.65
CA LEU A 85 15.90 0.54 -1.69
C LEU A 85 16.18 -0.89 -1.24
N GLU A 86 17.34 -1.13 -0.61
CA GLU A 86 17.67 -2.42 0.01
C GLU A 86 16.60 -2.82 1.07
N ALA A 87 16.24 -1.88 1.95
CA ALA A 87 15.21 -2.14 2.97
C ALA A 87 13.82 -2.39 2.37
N LEU A 88 13.48 -1.67 1.28
CA LEU A 88 12.23 -1.85 0.55
C LEU A 88 12.18 -3.21 -0.14
N ASP A 89 13.22 -3.53 -0.89
CA ASP A 89 13.35 -4.82 -1.59
C ASP A 89 13.23 -5.98 -0.61
N GLN A 90 14.02 -5.96 0.46
CA GLN A 90 13.98 -7.00 1.50
C GLN A 90 12.60 -7.13 2.15
N ALA A 91 11.97 -6.02 2.54
CA ALA A 91 10.68 -6.04 3.22
C ALA A 91 9.55 -6.55 2.32
N VAL A 92 9.51 -6.11 1.06
CA VAL A 92 8.47 -6.49 0.09
C VAL A 92 8.62 -7.95 -0.31
N THR A 93 9.83 -8.40 -0.61
CA THR A 93 10.14 -9.79 -0.94
C THR A 93 9.78 -10.73 0.23
N ALA A 94 10.22 -10.37 1.45
CA ALA A 94 9.89 -11.16 2.64
C ALA A 94 8.39 -11.24 2.89
N LEU A 95 7.67 -10.12 2.74
CA LEU A 95 6.22 -10.08 2.89
C LEU A 95 5.52 -10.97 1.86
N HIS A 96 5.89 -10.85 0.59
CA HIS A 96 5.32 -11.67 -0.49
C HIS A 96 5.51 -13.17 -0.22
N GLU A 97 6.74 -13.58 0.08
CA GLU A 97 7.05 -14.98 0.37
C GLU A 97 6.37 -15.50 1.65
N ASP A 98 6.26 -14.66 2.69
CA ASP A 98 5.65 -15.06 3.96
C ASP A 98 4.14 -15.22 3.82
N LEU A 99 3.47 -14.33 3.08
CA LEU A 99 2.05 -14.47 2.74
C LEU A 99 1.80 -15.78 1.99
N ALA A 100 2.61 -16.10 0.98
CA ALA A 100 2.48 -17.33 0.21
C ALA A 100 2.68 -18.59 1.09
N ARG A 101 3.73 -18.61 1.92
CA ARG A 101 3.98 -19.73 2.86
C ARG A 101 2.87 -19.97 3.85
N ARG A 102 2.10 -18.93 4.19
CA ARG A 102 0.97 -19.00 5.14
C ARG A 102 -0.38 -19.21 4.46
N GLY A 103 -0.42 -19.30 3.13
CA GLY A 103 -1.66 -19.39 2.36
C GLY A 103 -2.53 -18.12 2.46
N LEU A 104 -1.89 -16.98 2.67
CA LEU A 104 -2.55 -15.67 2.77
C LEU A 104 -2.47 -14.87 1.47
N ASP A 105 -1.66 -15.29 0.50
CA ASP A 105 -1.42 -14.58 -0.75
C ASP A 105 -2.65 -14.45 -1.65
N GLU A 106 -3.64 -15.35 -1.52
CA GLU A 106 -4.93 -15.27 -2.21
C GLU A 106 -5.98 -14.42 -1.47
N ARG A 107 -5.67 -13.97 -0.23
CA ARG A 107 -6.60 -13.25 0.63
C ARG A 107 -6.13 -11.85 1.02
N VAL A 108 -4.89 -11.53 0.77
CA VAL A 108 -4.26 -10.26 1.13
C VAL A 108 -3.78 -9.55 -0.11
N THR A 109 -4.36 -8.39 -0.37
CA THR A 109 -3.92 -7.48 -1.43
C THR A 109 -2.93 -6.48 -0.87
N VAL A 110 -1.76 -6.40 -1.47
CA VAL A 110 -0.70 -5.45 -1.09
C VAL A 110 -0.56 -4.38 -2.16
N VAL A 111 -0.56 -3.12 -1.73
CA VAL A 111 -0.42 -1.94 -2.60
C VAL A 111 0.78 -1.12 -2.13
N LEU A 112 1.75 -0.90 -3.01
CA LEU A 112 2.85 0.04 -2.83
C LEU A 112 2.60 1.24 -3.73
N ALA A 113 2.36 2.38 -3.13
CA ALA A 113 2.10 3.62 -3.85
C ALA A 113 2.72 4.82 -3.12
N SER A 114 2.92 5.89 -3.86
CA SER A 114 3.14 7.22 -3.31
C SER A 114 1.94 8.11 -3.68
N GLU A 115 1.82 9.23 -2.99
CA GLU A 115 0.77 10.21 -3.25
C GLU A 115 0.88 10.86 -4.65
N PHE A 116 2.09 10.95 -5.20
CA PHE A 116 2.39 11.45 -6.55
C PHE A 116 3.78 11.00 -7.00
N GLY A 117 4.10 11.19 -8.27
CA GLY A 117 5.44 11.00 -8.84
C GLY A 117 6.38 12.17 -8.59
N ARG A 118 7.53 12.13 -9.24
CA ARG A 118 8.53 13.21 -9.19
C ARG A 118 8.81 13.73 -10.60
N THR A 119 9.14 15.03 -10.71
CA THR A 119 9.45 15.64 -11.99
C THR A 119 10.55 14.87 -12.72
N PRO A 120 10.37 14.56 -14.03
CA PRO A 120 11.41 13.92 -14.82
C PRO A 120 12.69 14.76 -14.94
N ARG A 121 12.53 16.08 -14.93
CA ARG A 121 13.65 17.03 -14.97
C ARG A 121 14.12 17.41 -13.57
N ILE A 122 15.43 17.55 -13.43
CA ILE A 122 16.05 18.08 -12.22
C ILE A 122 15.81 19.58 -12.16
N ASN A 123 15.40 20.09 -11.01
CA ASN A 123 15.16 21.51 -10.78
C ASN A 123 16.48 22.28 -10.54
N PRO A 124 16.47 23.62 -10.52
CA PRO A 124 17.68 24.44 -10.31
C PRO A 124 18.42 24.20 -8.99
N ARG A 125 17.76 23.61 -7.99
CA ARG A 125 18.37 23.22 -6.71
C ARG A 125 18.99 21.81 -6.73
N GLY A 126 18.97 21.17 -7.89
CA GLY A 126 19.51 19.83 -8.07
C GLY A 126 18.61 18.74 -7.46
N GLY A 127 17.31 18.96 -7.37
CA GLY A 127 16.33 18.02 -6.85
C GLY A 127 15.21 17.70 -7.82
N ARG A 128 14.18 16.99 -7.34
CA ARG A 128 12.94 16.70 -8.08
C ARG A 128 11.73 17.18 -7.30
N ASP A 129 10.85 17.91 -7.94
CA ASP A 129 9.63 18.41 -7.35
C ASP A 129 8.47 17.40 -7.49
N HIS A 130 7.34 17.70 -6.87
CA HIS A 130 6.14 16.88 -6.95
C HIS A 130 5.59 16.88 -8.38
N TRP A 131 5.14 15.71 -8.86
CA TRP A 131 4.63 15.52 -10.20
C TRP A 131 3.39 14.63 -10.21
N ALA A 132 2.23 15.26 -10.21
CA ALA A 132 0.95 14.55 -10.16
C ALA A 132 0.55 13.89 -11.49
N ARG A 133 1.27 14.17 -12.60
CA ARG A 133 0.88 13.70 -13.93
C ARG A 133 1.26 12.25 -14.21
N ALA A 134 2.30 11.73 -13.56
CA ALA A 134 2.75 10.35 -13.72
C ALA A 134 3.33 9.80 -12.40
N SER A 135 2.94 8.59 -12.05
CA SER A 135 3.46 7.82 -10.92
C SER A 135 3.40 6.35 -11.24
N SER A 136 4.13 5.55 -10.50
CA SER A 136 4.09 4.09 -10.60
C SER A 136 3.53 3.49 -9.31
N VAL A 137 2.74 2.42 -9.45
CA VAL A 137 2.16 1.65 -8.34
C VAL A 137 2.49 0.20 -8.55
N LEU A 138 2.87 -0.51 -7.49
CA LEU A 138 3.03 -1.95 -7.48
C LEU A 138 1.89 -2.57 -6.67
N LEU A 139 1.23 -3.58 -7.25
CA LEU A 139 0.18 -4.35 -6.58
C LEU A 139 0.48 -5.85 -6.69
N PHE A 140 0.22 -6.58 -5.63
CA PHE A 140 0.28 -8.04 -5.65
C PHE A 140 -0.63 -8.66 -4.58
N GLY A 141 -0.90 -9.96 -4.71
CA GLY A 141 -1.71 -10.72 -3.75
C GLY A 141 -3.13 -11.01 -4.24
N GLY A 142 -4.03 -11.24 -3.31
CA GLY A 142 -5.38 -11.73 -3.57
C GLY A 142 -6.19 -10.83 -4.50
N GLY A 143 -6.96 -11.48 -5.36
CA GLY A 143 -7.78 -10.80 -6.37
C GLY A 143 -7.01 -10.23 -7.58
N LEU A 144 -5.68 -10.37 -7.61
CA LEU A 144 -4.83 -9.76 -8.64
C LEU A 144 -4.08 -10.79 -9.49
N ARG A 145 -4.03 -10.53 -10.80
CA ARG A 145 -3.22 -11.29 -11.78
C ARG A 145 -1.75 -10.92 -11.65
N ARG A 146 -0.87 -11.90 -11.76
CA ARG A 146 0.58 -11.73 -11.68
C ARG A 146 1.20 -11.42 -13.05
N GLY A 147 2.32 -10.68 -13.05
CA GLY A 147 3.13 -10.45 -14.25
C GLY A 147 2.50 -9.50 -15.28
N VAL A 148 1.54 -8.69 -14.88
CA VAL A 148 0.86 -7.73 -15.77
C VAL A 148 1.41 -6.33 -15.54
N VAL A 149 1.66 -5.61 -16.64
CA VAL A 149 2.01 -4.19 -16.63
C VAL A 149 0.93 -3.43 -17.37
N VAL A 150 0.40 -2.37 -16.76
CA VAL A 150 -0.66 -1.53 -17.34
C VAL A 150 -0.19 -0.08 -17.37
N GLY A 151 -0.39 0.57 -18.51
CA GLY A 151 0.01 1.94 -18.75
C GLY A 151 1.46 2.11 -19.19
N LYS A 152 1.70 3.22 -19.89
CA LYS A 152 3.01 3.60 -20.39
C LYS A 152 3.11 5.11 -20.43
N THR A 153 4.24 5.66 -20.03
CA THR A 153 4.55 7.08 -20.17
C THR A 153 5.17 7.38 -21.54
N ASP A 154 5.20 8.66 -21.89
CA ASP A 154 6.06 9.14 -22.96
C ASP A 154 7.55 8.84 -22.69
N ALA A 155 8.39 9.09 -23.68
CA ALA A 155 9.83 8.80 -23.61
C ALA A 155 10.56 9.57 -22.48
N ASN A 156 9.99 10.70 -22.04
CA ASN A 156 10.57 11.53 -21.00
C ASN A 156 10.02 11.19 -19.60
N GLY A 157 8.98 10.35 -19.49
CA GLY A 157 8.30 10.06 -18.21
C GLY A 157 7.42 11.23 -17.72
N GLU A 158 7.01 12.14 -18.60
CA GLU A 158 6.27 13.35 -18.23
C GLU A 158 4.77 13.08 -18.04
N ALA A 159 4.19 12.21 -18.87
CA ALA A 159 2.75 11.90 -18.81
C ALA A 159 2.46 10.48 -19.32
N PRO A 160 1.40 9.84 -18.85
CA PRO A 160 0.92 8.59 -19.42
C PRO A 160 0.34 8.86 -20.82
N ILE A 161 0.77 8.06 -21.80
CA ILE A 161 0.32 8.14 -23.22
C ILE A 161 -0.45 6.90 -23.65
N GLU A 162 -0.36 5.83 -22.88
CA GLU A 162 -1.06 4.58 -23.17
C GLU A 162 -1.72 4.08 -21.88
N ARG A 163 -3.01 3.74 -21.97
CA ARG A 163 -3.81 3.20 -20.87
C ARG A 163 -3.62 3.98 -19.55
N PRO A 164 -3.92 5.29 -19.49
CA PRO A 164 -3.81 6.05 -18.26
C PRO A 164 -4.73 5.49 -17.18
N VAL A 165 -4.27 5.52 -15.94
CA VAL A 165 -5.00 5.06 -14.76
C VAL A 165 -5.13 6.23 -13.79
N SER A 166 -6.36 6.57 -13.43
CA SER A 166 -6.61 7.60 -12.42
C SER A 166 -6.50 7.03 -10.98
N PRO A 167 -6.30 7.87 -9.97
CA PRO A 167 -6.39 7.44 -8.56
C PRO A 167 -7.75 6.79 -8.22
N ALA A 168 -8.83 7.26 -8.84
CA ALA A 168 -10.17 6.68 -8.65
C ALA A 168 -10.25 5.27 -9.26
N ASP A 169 -9.65 5.04 -10.44
CA ASP A 169 -9.58 3.70 -11.05
C ASP A 169 -8.76 2.73 -10.20
N LEU A 170 -7.62 3.20 -9.66
CA LEU A 170 -6.80 2.42 -8.75
C LEU A 170 -7.58 2.01 -7.50
N PHE A 171 -8.27 2.97 -6.86
CA PHE A 171 -9.09 2.71 -5.68
C PHE A 171 -10.22 1.72 -5.98
N CYS A 172 -10.94 1.93 -7.09
CA CYS A 172 -11.98 1.04 -7.59
C CYS A 172 -11.42 -0.39 -7.80
N THR A 173 -10.22 -0.51 -8.38
CA THR A 173 -9.54 -1.78 -8.61
C THR A 173 -9.21 -2.50 -7.30
N VAL A 174 -8.67 -1.79 -6.31
CA VAL A 174 -8.35 -2.36 -5.00
C VAL A 174 -9.61 -2.87 -4.30
N LEU A 175 -10.69 -2.08 -4.31
CA LEU A 175 -11.97 -2.51 -3.74
C LEU A 175 -12.54 -3.73 -4.48
N GLY A 176 -12.45 -3.76 -5.81
CA GLY A 176 -12.86 -4.92 -6.62
C GLY A 176 -12.05 -6.18 -6.30
N ALA A 177 -10.73 -6.06 -6.14
CA ALA A 177 -9.87 -7.16 -5.74
C ALA A 177 -10.23 -7.72 -4.34
N LEU A 178 -10.74 -6.87 -3.46
CA LEU A 178 -11.23 -7.24 -2.13
C LEU A 178 -12.68 -7.80 -2.14
N GLY A 179 -13.32 -7.90 -3.31
CA GLY A 179 -14.69 -8.39 -3.45
C GLY A 179 -15.77 -7.40 -2.98
N ALA A 180 -15.45 -6.11 -2.88
CA ALA A 180 -16.44 -5.11 -2.52
C ALA A 180 -17.44 -4.86 -3.65
N ASP A 181 -18.69 -4.60 -3.29
CA ASP A 181 -19.69 -4.11 -4.24
C ASP A 181 -19.37 -2.66 -4.62
N LEU A 182 -18.93 -2.48 -5.86
CA LEU A 182 -18.52 -1.18 -6.39
C LEU A 182 -19.69 -0.25 -6.69
N GLU A 183 -20.90 -0.78 -6.77
CA GLU A 183 -22.12 -0.01 -7.00
C GLU A 183 -22.86 0.36 -5.72
N GLN A 184 -22.35 -0.11 -4.58
CA GLN A 184 -22.96 0.15 -3.28
C GLN A 184 -23.08 1.63 -3.00
N VAL A 185 -24.28 2.04 -2.59
CA VAL A 185 -24.59 3.39 -2.07
C VAL A 185 -24.75 3.30 -0.55
N LEU A 186 -23.89 3.99 0.15
CA LEU A 186 -23.99 4.20 1.59
C LEU A 186 -24.80 5.48 1.86
N HIS A 187 -25.40 5.58 3.04
CA HIS A 187 -26.08 6.79 3.46
C HIS A 187 -25.39 7.39 4.70
N THR A 188 -25.12 8.69 4.65
CA THR A 188 -24.66 9.44 5.82
C THR A 188 -25.75 9.48 6.91
N PRO A 189 -25.43 9.82 8.17
CA PRO A 189 -26.41 9.90 9.23
C PRO A 189 -27.58 10.87 8.96
N ASP A 190 -27.36 11.86 8.10
CA ASP A 190 -28.36 12.82 7.64
C ASP A 190 -29.12 12.36 6.37
N GLY A 191 -28.91 11.09 5.96
CA GLY A 191 -29.64 10.45 4.86
C GLY A 191 -29.07 10.73 3.46
N ARG A 192 -27.98 11.47 3.31
CA ARG A 192 -27.38 11.76 2.00
C ARG A 192 -26.71 10.52 1.41
N PRO A 193 -27.04 10.14 0.14
CA PRO A 193 -26.39 9.02 -0.51
C PRO A 193 -24.92 9.34 -0.84
N VAL A 194 -24.03 8.38 -0.57
CA VAL A 194 -22.61 8.44 -0.91
C VAL A 194 -22.23 7.11 -1.58
N ARG A 195 -21.74 7.17 -2.79
CA ARG A 195 -21.23 5.99 -3.49
C ARG A 195 -19.89 5.56 -2.93
N THR A 196 -19.65 4.26 -2.86
CA THR A 196 -18.36 3.67 -2.44
C THR A 196 -17.23 4.06 -3.40
N VAL A 197 -17.51 4.12 -4.69
CA VAL A 197 -16.56 4.57 -5.72
C VAL A 197 -17.18 5.69 -6.57
N ASN A 198 -16.32 6.51 -7.16
CA ASN A 198 -16.75 7.56 -8.08
C ASN A 198 -17.41 6.94 -9.33
N GLU A 199 -18.51 7.53 -9.82
CA GLU A 199 -19.22 7.02 -11.01
C GLU A 199 -18.37 6.93 -12.28
N SER A 200 -17.37 7.80 -12.41
CA SER A 200 -16.43 7.77 -13.53
C SER A 200 -15.31 6.75 -13.38
N ALA A 201 -15.10 6.19 -12.17
CA ALA A 201 -14.04 5.24 -11.89
C ALA A 201 -14.31 3.90 -12.60
N LYS A 202 -13.26 3.35 -13.19
CA LYS A 202 -13.31 2.05 -13.85
C LYS A 202 -12.20 1.15 -13.31
N PRO A 203 -12.52 -0.07 -12.88
CA PRO A 203 -11.49 -0.98 -12.40
C PRO A 203 -10.53 -1.33 -13.56
N ILE A 204 -9.27 -1.52 -13.21
CA ILE A 204 -8.22 -1.97 -14.13
C ILE A 204 -8.40 -3.48 -14.34
N ARG A 205 -9.28 -3.84 -15.26
CA ARG A 205 -9.68 -5.24 -15.48
C ARG A 205 -8.54 -6.15 -15.89
N GLU A 206 -7.50 -5.59 -16.49
CA GLU A 206 -6.31 -6.31 -16.95
C GLU A 206 -5.56 -6.98 -15.78
N ILE A 207 -5.63 -6.41 -14.58
CA ILE A 207 -4.95 -6.94 -13.39
C ILE A 207 -5.87 -7.65 -12.41
N LEU A 208 -7.19 -7.63 -12.61
CA LEU A 208 -8.12 -8.37 -11.76
C LEU A 208 -8.21 -9.84 -12.19
N GLN A 209 -8.32 -10.73 -11.22
CA GLN A 209 -8.71 -12.12 -11.46
C GLN A 209 -10.20 -12.15 -11.83
N SER A 210 -10.55 -13.02 -12.75
CA SER A 210 -11.95 -13.25 -13.20
C SER A 210 -12.66 -14.18 -12.21
#